data_4c8c7409b870eca1933e079cc708cbdc
#
_entry.id   4c8c7409b870eca1933e079cc708cbdc
#
_cell.length_a   1.000
_cell.length_b   1.000
_cell.length_c   1.000
_cell.angle_alpha   90.00
_cell.angle_beta   90.00
_cell.angle_gamma   90.00
#
_symmetry.space_group_name_H-M   'P 1'
#
loop_
_entity.id
_entity.type
_entity.pdbx_description
1 polymer ?
#
loop_
_entity_poly.entity_id
_entity_poly.type
_entity_poly.pdbx_seq_one_letter_code
_entity_poly.pdbx_strand_id
1 'polypeptide(L)'
;MRSLLFISLLCAVVFAQGGITYPIAEPDVWEEIMARQERAVQKFKELSKKYDENYIQNNIMKDWRVRLPLAEKSKTERIDWVYALEFDIPRVDDKGNVVGVLYPKGYSFRPIQYWPAEPPPLIVFDGKDKRQIQIVKRLLTKYPNSMLITSDGAVFDLMKGFNARVFLLHPKLREVARITHGVSVIKFERSTGYIIKEVYGRDALEKTR
;
A
#
# COMPACT_ATOMS: atom_id res chain seq x y z
N MET A 1 -36.21 75.12 -19.69
CA MET A 1 -36.91 74.21 -18.74
C MET A 1 -37.49 72.96 -19.36
N ARG A 2 -37.60 72.80 -20.66
CA ARG A 2 -38.16 71.59 -21.31
C ARG A 2 -37.13 70.41 -21.41
N SER A 3 -35.85 70.69 -21.42
CA SER A 3 -34.79 69.66 -21.56
C SER A 3 -34.49 68.91 -20.27
N LEU A 4 -34.75 69.49 -19.10
CA LEU A 4 -34.52 68.84 -17.80
C LEU A 4 -35.57 67.77 -17.45
N LEU A 5 -36.78 67.92 -17.98
CA LEU A 5 -37.88 66.98 -17.77
C LEU A 5 -37.65 65.65 -18.58
N PHE A 6 -37.00 65.71 -19.73
CA PHE A 6 -36.73 64.56 -20.54
C PHE A 6 -35.59 63.66 -19.93
N ILE A 7 -34.61 64.28 -19.26
CA ILE A 7 -33.52 63.54 -18.61
C ILE A 7 -34.04 62.81 -17.36
N SER A 8 -34.94 63.40 -16.60
CA SER A 8 -35.49 62.72 -15.43
C SER A 8 -36.44 61.57 -15.78
N LEU A 9 -37.12 61.60 -16.95
CA LEU A 9 -37.94 60.48 -17.43
C LEU A 9 -37.09 59.32 -17.94
N LEU A 10 -35.91 59.58 -18.54
CA LEU A 10 -35.03 58.57 -19.02
C LEU A 10 -34.32 57.81 -17.86
N CYS A 11 -34.03 58.51 -16.77
CA CYS A 11 -33.45 57.84 -15.57
C CYS A 11 -34.46 56.94 -14.83
N ALA A 12 -35.77 57.27 -14.89
CA ALA A 12 -36.81 56.45 -14.25
C ALA A 12 -37.01 55.08 -14.96
N VAL A 13 -36.75 55.02 -16.26
CA VAL A 13 -36.94 53.77 -17.04
C VAL A 13 -35.78 52.77 -16.85
N VAL A 14 -34.59 53.24 -16.48
CA VAL A 14 -33.43 52.38 -16.28
C VAL A 14 -33.51 51.63 -14.93
N PHE A 15 -34.24 52.12 -13.95
CA PHE A 15 -34.42 51.44 -12.65
C PHE A 15 -35.57 50.44 -12.59
N ALA A 16 -36.34 50.26 -13.67
CA ALA A 16 -37.49 49.36 -13.70
C ALA A 16 -37.18 47.96 -14.31
N GLN A 17 -35.92 47.66 -14.63
CA GLN A 17 -35.52 46.29 -14.93
C GLN A 17 -35.05 45.60 -13.65
N GLY A 18 -35.95 45.47 -12.69
CA GLY A 18 -35.82 44.43 -11.66
C GLY A 18 -35.85 43.07 -12.37
N GLY A 19 -34.71 42.44 -12.52
CA GLY A 19 -34.66 41.08 -13.04
C GLY A 19 -35.62 40.20 -12.24
N ILE A 20 -36.42 39.40 -12.93
CA ILE A 20 -37.26 38.39 -12.30
C ILE A 20 -36.28 37.44 -11.59
N THR A 21 -36.14 37.60 -10.27
CA THR A 21 -35.44 36.62 -9.44
C THR A 21 -36.33 35.39 -9.36
N TYR A 22 -35.98 34.36 -10.12
CA TYR A 22 -36.59 33.05 -9.93
C TYR A 22 -36.14 32.54 -8.55
N PRO A 23 -37.09 32.13 -7.67
CA PRO A 23 -36.69 31.45 -6.46
C PRO A 23 -35.92 30.18 -6.87
N ILE A 24 -34.66 30.11 -6.54
CA ILE A 24 -33.88 28.91 -6.72
C ILE A 24 -34.49 27.89 -5.75
N ALA A 25 -35.28 26.97 -6.30
CA ALA A 25 -35.86 25.86 -5.55
C ALA A 25 -34.83 24.76 -5.32
N GLU A 26 -33.58 25.14 -5.04
CA GLU A 26 -32.58 24.18 -4.62
C GLU A 26 -32.75 23.92 -3.12
N PRO A 27 -32.78 22.65 -2.70
CA PRO A 27 -32.80 22.32 -1.29
C PRO A 27 -31.58 22.95 -0.62
N ASP A 28 -31.75 23.36 0.64
CA ASP A 28 -30.64 23.91 1.41
C ASP A 28 -29.45 22.97 1.32
N VAL A 29 -28.33 23.46 0.80
CA VAL A 29 -27.09 22.68 0.58
C VAL A 29 -26.66 21.99 1.88
N TRP A 30 -26.88 22.63 3.03
CA TRP A 30 -26.56 22.05 4.33
C TRP A 30 -27.48 20.88 4.68
N GLU A 31 -28.79 20.96 4.39
CA GLU A 31 -29.70 19.84 4.61
C GLU A 31 -29.35 18.65 3.71
N GLU A 32 -28.98 18.91 2.46
CA GLU A 32 -28.58 17.86 1.55
C GLU A 32 -27.25 17.21 1.98
N ILE A 33 -26.27 17.99 2.42
CA ILE A 33 -24.99 17.47 2.96
C ILE A 33 -25.26 16.61 4.20
N MET A 34 -26.08 17.07 5.13
CA MET A 34 -26.42 16.32 6.34
C MET A 34 -27.14 15.02 6.02
N ALA A 35 -28.12 15.06 5.12
CA ALA A 35 -28.82 13.85 4.68
C ALA A 35 -27.92 12.85 3.94
N ARG A 36 -26.95 13.33 3.18
CA ARG A 36 -25.92 12.49 2.54
C ARG A 36 -24.97 11.88 3.57
N GLN A 37 -24.58 12.66 4.57
CA GLN A 37 -23.70 12.19 5.65
C GLN A 37 -24.36 11.07 6.47
N GLU A 38 -25.62 11.21 6.86
CA GLU A 38 -26.35 10.17 7.58
C GLU A 38 -26.47 8.89 6.77
N ARG A 39 -26.82 9.00 5.48
CA ARG A 39 -26.87 7.84 4.58
C ARG A 39 -25.53 7.17 4.40
N ALA A 40 -24.44 7.96 4.29
CA ALA A 40 -23.09 7.44 4.21
C ALA A 40 -22.67 6.70 5.48
N VAL A 41 -22.99 7.23 6.67
CA VAL A 41 -22.71 6.59 7.96
C VAL A 41 -23.50 5.28 8.11
N GLN A 42 -24.78 5.26 7.73
CA GLN A 42 -25.58 4.03 7.76
C GLN A 42 -25.02 2.98 6.81
N LYS A 43 -24.71 3.36 5.57
CA LYS A 43 -24.10 2.46 4.60
C LYS A 43 -22.74 1.93 5.05
N PHE A 44 -21.92 2.80 5.68
CA PHE A 44 -20.65 2.38 6.27
C PHE A 44 -20.84 1.36 7.40
N LYS A 45 -21.84 1.58 8.29
CA LYS A 45 -22.17 0.62 9.37
C LYS A 45 -22.64 -0.73 8.82
N GLU A 46 -23.43 -0.74 7.75
CA GLU A 46 -23.87 -1.96 7.08
C GLU A 46 -22.69 -2.70 6.42
N LEU A 47 -21.84 -1.96 5.71
CA LEU A 47 -20.65 -2.51 5.07
C LEU A 47 -19.65 -3.04 6.11
N SER A 48 -19.44 -2.34 7.23
CA SER A 48 -18.54 -2.79 8.29
C SER A 48 -19.03 -4.06 9.00
N LYS A 49 -20.35 -4.28 9.07
CA LYS A 49 -20.91 -5.55 9.55
C LYS A 49 -20.73 -6.70 8.55
N LYS A 50 -20.86 -6.40 7.25
CA LYS A 50 -20.74 -7.38 6.18
C LYS A 50 -19.28 -7.76 5.90
N TYR A 51 -18.38 -6.78 5.98
CA TYR A 51 -16.95 -6.92 5.71
C TYR A 51 -16.15 -6.77 7.00
N ASP A 52 -16.45 -7.61 7.99
CA ASP A 52 -15.67 -7.70 9.22
C ASP A 52 -14.26 -8.24 8.95
N GLU A 53 -13.40 -8.18 9.97
CA GLU A 53 -12.03 -8.70 9.90
C GLU A 53 -11.97 -10.15 9.42
N ASN A 54 -12.92 -10.97 9.84
CA ASN A 54 -12.99 -12.38 9.48
C ASN A 54 -13.35 -12.55 8.00
N TYR A 55 -14.28 -11.75 7.47
CA TYR A 55 -14.63 -11.78 6.05
C TYR A 55 -13.42 -11.40 5.18
N ILE A 56 -12.74 -10.31 5.51
CA ILE A 56 -11.55 -9.85 4.77
C ILE A 56 -10.46 -10.93 4.78
N GLN A 57 -10.16 -11.48 5.97
CA GLN A 57 -9.14 -12.49 6.12
C GLN A 57 -9.49 -13.80 5.38
N ASN A 58 -10.75 -14.22 5.41
CA ASN A 58 -11.16 -15.53 4.89
C ASN A 58 -11.52 -15.49 3.41
N ASN A 59 -11.94 -14.35 2.87
CA ASN A 59 -12.44 -14.26 1.49
C ASN A 59 -11.55 -13.44 0.56
N ILE A 60 -11.05 -12.28 1.01
CA ILE A 60 -10.28 -11.37 0.14
C ILE A 60 -8.82 -11.81 0.05
N MET A 61 -8.23 -12.25 1.17
CA MET A 61 -6.81 -12.60 1.25
C MET A 61 -6.57 -14.12 1.32
N LYS A 62 -7.59 -14.93 1.02
CA LYS A 62 -7.49 -16.39 1.10
C LYS A 62 -6.35 -16.94 0.23
N ASP A 63 -6.23 -16.45 -0.98
CA ASP A 63 -5.23 -16.92 -1.96
C ASP A 63 -3.80 -16.50 -1.63
N TRP A 64 -3.63 -15.53 -0.71
CA TRP A 64 -2.29 -15.11 -0.25
C TRP A 64 -1.75 -15.98 0.86
N ARG A 65 -2.62 -16.73 1.54
CA ARG A 65 -2.24 -17.57 2.67
C ARG A 65 -1.53 -18.82 2.19
N VAL A 66 -0.34 -19.02 2.72
CA VAL A 66 0.45 -20.19 2.42
C VAL A 66 1.17 -20.66 3.68
N ARG A 67 1.18 -21.96 3.93
CA ARG A 67 2.00 -22.53 4.98
C ARG A 67 3.46 -22.54 4.58
N LEU A 68 4.30 -21.95 5.43
CA LEU A 68 5.74 -22.00 5.28
C LEU A 68 6.33 -22.92 6.37
N PRO A 69 6.89 -24.08 6.01
CA PRO A 69 7.50 -24.97 6.97
C PRO A 69 8.77 -24.33 7.57
N LEU A 70 9.08 -24.66 8.82
CA LEU A 70 10.35 -24.28 9.43
C LEU A 70 11.48 -25.10 8.78
N ALA A 71 12.55 -24.44 8.39
CA ALA A 71 13.72 -25.10 7.83
C ALA A 71 14.42 -26.01 8.87
N GLU A 72 15.09 -27.06 8.43
CA GLU A 72 15.88 -27.92 9.33
C GLU A 72 17.13 -27.18 9.83
N LYS A 73 17.86 -26.52 8.93
CA LYS A 73 19.09 -25.77 9.21
C LYS A 73 18.98 -24.34 8.74
N SER A 74 19.62 -23.45 9.49
CA SER A 74 19.76 -22.06 9.11
C SER A 74 20.72 -21.91 7.92
N LYS A 75 20.39 -21.03 6.98
CA LYS A 75 21.22 -20.73 5.80
C LYS A 75 21.04 -19.29 5.34
N THR A 76 22.04 -18.79 4.62
CA THR A 76 21.98 -17.49 3.97
C THR A 76 22.07 -17.68 2.47
N GLU A 77 21.18 -17.03 1.73
CA GLU A 77 21.14 -17.05 0.27
C GLU A 77 21.21 -15.63 -0.27
N ARG A 78 21.92 -15.47 -1.37
CA ARG A 78 21.97 -14.22 -2.14
C ARG A 78 21.15 -14.39 -3.40
N ILE A 79 20.19 -13.51 -3.62
CA ILE A 79 19.24 -13.58 -4.74
C ILE A 79 19.49 -12.39 -5.65
N ASP A 80 19.74 -12.65 -6.92
CA ASP A 80 19.85 -11.65 -7.97
C ASP A 80 18.45 -11.39 -8.53
N TRP A 81 17.89 -10.21 -8.21
CA TRP A 81 16.63 -9.77 -8.76
C TRP A 81 16.87 -8.77 -9.88
N VAL A 82 16.83 -9.29 -11.09
CA VAL A 82 16.97 -8.51 -12.33
C VAL A 82 15.61 -8.29 -12.96
N TYR A 83 15.34 -7.07 -13.35
CA TYR A 83 14.15 -6.70 -14.14
C TYR A 83 14.56 -6.36 -15.56
N ALA A 84 13.87 -6.92 -16.56
CA ALA A 84 14.04 -6.59 -17.95
C ALA A 84 12.84 -5.80 -18.46
N LEU A 85 13.08 -4.71 -19.19
CA LEU A 85 12.02 -3.89 -19.75
C LEU A 85 11.20 -4.67 -20.79
N GLU A 86 9.88 -4.61 -20.67
CA GLU A 86 8.95 -5.27 -21.59
C GLU A 86 8.70 -4.46 -22.86
N PHE A 87 9.04 -3.16 -22.86
CA PHE A 87 8.86 -2.20 -23.96
C PHE A 87 10.00 -1.19 -24.00
N ASP A 88 10.14 -0.49 -25.11
CA ASP A 88 11.10 0.60 -25.24
C ASP A 88 10.69 1.80 -24.39
N ILE A 89 11.64 2.38 -23.67
CA ILE A 89 11.44 3.67 -23.00
C ILE A 89 11.87 4.78 -23.96
N PRO A 90 10.95 5.66 -24.40
CA PRO A 90 11.28 6.71 -25.34
C PRO A 90 12.16 7.80 -24.71
N ARG A 91 13.07 8.34 -25.50
CA ARG A 91 13.75 9.59 -25.18
C ARG A 91 12.90 10.75 -25.71
N VAL A 92 12.59 11.70 -24.83
CA VAL A 92 11.81 12.89 -25.18
C VAL A 92 12.68 14.14 -25.08
N ASP A 93 12.42 15.12 -25.96
CA ASP A 93 13.02 16.45 -25.89
C ASP A 93 12.30 17.33 -24.86
N ASP A 94 12.80 18.57 -24.67
CA ASP A 94 12.21 19.54 -23.72
C ASP A 94 10.79 19.99 -24.12
N LYS A 95 10.34 19.69 -25.33
CA LYS A 95 9.00 19.98 -25.86
C LYS A 95 8.06 18.79 -25.75
N GLY A 96 8.55 17.63 -25.24
CA GLY A 96 7.79 16.40 -25.12
C GLY A 96 7.71 15.53 -26.39
N ASN A 97 8.46 15.85 -27.46
CA ASN A 97 8.50 15.03 -28.64
C ASN A 97 9.44 13.83 -28.47
N VAL A 98 9.04 12.68 -29.00
CA VAL A 98 9.89 11.49 -29.00
C VAL A 98 11.02 11.69 -30.04
N VAL A 99 12.26 11.69 -29.53
CA VAL A 99 13.49 11.90 -30.37
C VAL A 99 14.34 10.63 -30.49
N GLY A 100 13.88 9.51 -29.90
CA GLY A 100 14.59 8.22 -30.01
C GLY A 100 14.20 7.27 -28.88
N VAL A 101 15.02 6.24 -28.63
CA VAL A 101 14.88 5.28 -27.55
C VAL A 101 15.92 5.59 -26.48
N LEU A 102 15.48 5.75 -25.23
CA LEU A 102 16.35 5.95 -24.07
C LEU A 102 16.87 4.60 -23.55
N TYR A 103 15.95 3.66 -23.36
CA TYR A 103 16.28 2.27 -23.00
C TYR A 103 15.47 1.33 -23.89
N PRO A 104 16.11 0.41 -24.61
CA PRO A 104 15.42 -0.53 -25.48
C PRO A 104 14.72 -1.63 -24.69
N LYS A 105 13.70 -2.25 -25.28
CA LYS A 105 13.11 -3.49 -24.80
C LYS A 105 14.20 -4.54 -24.53
N GLY A 106 14.11 -5.23 -23.40
CA GLY A 106 15.10 -6.19 -22.95
C GLY A 106 16.27 -5.59 -22.16
N TYR A 107 16.36 -4.24 -22.09
CA TYR A 107 17.33 -3.62 -21.17
C TYR A 107 17.06 -4.08 -19.75
N SER A 108 18.09 -4.61 -19.09
CA SER A 108 17.95 -5.22 -17.77
C SER A 108 18.75 -4.49 -16.70
N PHE A 109 18.18 -4.37 -15.52
CA PHE A 109 18.80 -3.69 -14.37
C PHE A 109 18.33 -4.31 -13.05
N ARG A 110 19.03 -3.98 -11.97
CA ARG A 110 18.63 -4.35 -10.60
C ARG A 110 17.84 -3.22 -9.96
N PRO A 111 16.51 -3.34 -9.78
CA PRO A 111 15.66 -2.26 -9.28
C PRO A 111 16.09 -1.72 -7.92
N ILE A 112 16.63 -2.58 -7.04
CA ILE A 112 17.07 -2.22 -5.68
C ILE A 112 18.12 -1.11 -5.69
N GLN A 113 19.01 -1.05 -6.69
CA GLN A 113 20.06 -0.03 -6.79
C GLN A 113 19.51 1.38 -6.97
N TYR A 114 18.30 1.49 -7.52
CA TYR A 114 17.62 2.77 -7.81
C TYR A 114 16.66 3.21 -6.72
N TRP A 115 16.51 2.44 -5.65
CA TRP A 115 15.64 2.84 -4.54
C TRP A 115 16.24 4.05 -3.81
N PRO A 116 15.40 5.00 -3.33
CA PRO A 116 15.87 6.20 -2.65
C PRO A 116 16.59 5.87 -1.32
N ALA A 117 16.15 4.82 -0.64
CA ALA A 117 16.74 4.32 0.60
C ALA A 117 16.58 2.81 0.70
N GLU A 118 17.40 2.17 1.54
CA GLU A 118 17.22 0.76 1.89
C GLU A 118 16.00 0.63 2.82
N PRO A 119 15.04 -0.24 2.47
CA PRO A 119 13.92 -0.50 3.36
C PRO A 119 14.37 -1.28 4.60
N PRO A 120 13.60 -1.22 5.69
CA PRO A 120 13.88 -2.04 6.86
C PRO A 120 13.85 -3.52 6.52
N PRO A 121 14.60 -4.39 7.25
CA PRO A 121 14.55 -5.82 7.08
C PRO A 121 13.11 -6.35 7.22
N LEU A 122 12.74 -7.32 6.38
CA LEU A 122 11.45 -7.98 6.44
C LEU A 122 11.62 -9.34 7.13
N ILE A 123 10.85 -9.62 8.17
CA ILE A 123 10.82 -10.92 8.84
C ILE A 123 9.56 -11.66 8.41
N VAL A 124 9.73 -12.72 7.61
CA VAL A 124 8.63 -13.53 7.08
C VAL A 124 8.50 -14.82 7.89
N PHE A 125 7.29 -15.12 8.36
CA PHE A 125 7.03 -16.31 9.20
C PHE A 125 5.61 -16.83 9.02
N ASP A 126 5.35 -18.07 9.45
CA ASP A 126 4.00 -18.64 9.58
C ASP A 126 3.47 -18.35 10.99
N GLY A 127 2.46 -17.48 11.08
CA GLY A 127 1.84 -17.08 12.35
C GLY A 127 1.04 -18.19 13.05
N LYS A 128 0.82 -19.34 12.40
CA LYS A 128 0.23 -20.54 13.01
C LYS A 128 1.26 -21.45 13.69
N ASP A 129 2.55 -21.32 13.36
CA ASP A 129 3.61 -22.11 13.97
C ASP A 129 4.22 -21.40 15.19
N LYS A 130 3.90 -21.88 16.38
CA LYS A 130 4.39 -21.33 17.66
C LYS A 130 5.93 -21.29 17.73
N ARG A 131 6.64 -22.25 17.11
CA ARG A 131 8.11 -22.27 17.07
C ARG A 131 8.66 -21.11 16.28
N GLN A 132 8.04 -20.82 15.14
CA GLN A 132 8.42 -19.67 14.32
C GLN A 132 8.18 -18.36 15.07
N ILE A 133 7.06 -18.22 15.75
CA ILE A 133 6.77 -17.05 16.62
C ILE A 133 7.85 -16.85 17.68
N GLN A 134 8.37 -17.92 18.29
CA GLN A 134 9.45 -17.83 19.26
C GLN A 134 10.76 -17.31 18.64
N ILE A 135 11.12 -17.81 17.44
CA ILE A 135 12.29 -17.32 16.72
C ILE A 135 12.13 -15.83 16.35
N VAL A 136 10.94 -15.43 15.85
CA VAL A 136 10.65 -14.04 15.49
C VAL A 136 10.80 -13.10 16.68
N LYS A 137 10.30 -13.46 17.86
CA LYS A 137 10.47 -12.65 19.08
C LYS A 137 11.94 -12.37 19.40
N ARG A 138 12.84 -13.31 19.18
CA ARG A 138 14.30 -13.11 19.36
C ARG A 138 14.89 -12.24 18.26
N LEU A 139 14.43 -12.46 17.01
CA LEU A 139 14.91 -11.67 15.88
C LEU A 139 14.54 -10.19 15.99
N LEU A 140 13.43 -9.87 16.64
CA LEU A 140 13.06 -8.48 16.92
C LEU A 140 14.07 -7.76 17.82
N THR A 141 14.79 -8.47 18.70
CA THR A 141 15.89 -7.88 19.47
C THR A 141 17.10 -7.56 18.58
N LYS A 142 17.35 -8.41 17.58
CA LYS A 142 18.46 -8.20 16.59
C LYS A 142 18.07 -7.17 15.52
N TYR A 143 16.80 -7.13 15.14
CA TYR A 143 16.27 -6.27 14.07
C TYR A 143 15.06 -5.46 14.58
N PRO A 144 15.26 -4.47 15.46
CA PRO A 144 14.14 -3.77 16.14
C PRO A 144 13.25 -2.97 15.17
N ASN A 145 13.80 -2.52 14.05
CA ASN A 145 13.08 -1.74 13.04
C ASN A 145 12.54 -2.61 11.89
N SER A 146 12.48 -3.94 12.05
CA SER A 146 12.02 -4.83 11.00
C SER A 146 10.51 -4.77 10.80
N MET A 147 10.06 -5.03 9.57
CA MET A 147 8.64 -5.23 9.26
C MET A 147 8.29 -6.70 9.39
N LEU A 148 7.23 -6.99 10.14
CA LEU A 148 6.74 -8.35 10.33
C LEU A 148 5.75 -8.72 9.21
N ILE A 149 5.98 -9.87 8.58
CA ILE A 149 5.15 -10.38 7.48
C ILE A 149 4.78 -11.82 7.82
N THR A 150 3.48 -12.07 7.94
CA THR A 150 3.00 -13.45 8.15
C THR A 150 2.52 -14.08 6.85
N SER A 151 2.82 -15.35 6.66
CA SER A 151 2.30 -16.13 5.53
C SER A 151 0.93 -16.74 5.80
N ASP A 152 0.58 -16.95 7.07
CA ASP A 152 -0.73 -17.44 7.54
C ASP A 152 -0.94 -17.03 9.00
N GLY A 153 -2.16 -17.20 9.51
CA GLY A 153 -2.52 -16.86 10.89
C GLY A 153 -3.45 -15.65 11.00
N ALA A 154 -3.92 -15.39 12.20
CA ALA A 154 -4.78 -14.25 12.52
C ALA A 154 -3.91 -12.98 12.68
N VAL A 155 -3.86 -12.15 11.65
CA VAL A 155 -2.99 -10.96 11.59
C VAL A 155 -3.18 -10.06 12.80
N PHE A 156 -4.43 -9.79 13.20
CA PHE A 156 -4.73 -8.89 14.31
C PHE A 156 -4.29 -9.46 15.67
N ASP A 157 -4.39 -10.77 15.87
CA ASP A 157 -3.90 -11.42 17.09
C ASP A 157 -2.37 -11.37 17.15
N LEU A 158 -1.72 -11.57 16.00
CA LEU A 158 -0.26 -11.43 15.88
C LEU A 158 0.18 -9.99 16.15
N MET A 159 -0.54 -8.98 15.63
CA MET A 159 -0.26 -7.57 15.93
C MET A 159 -0.34 -7.28 17.43
N LYS A 160 -1.37 -7.78 18.12
CA LYS A 160 -1.49 -7.68 19.59
C LYS A 160 -0.34 -8.40 20.30
N GLY A 161 -0.02 -9.62 19.85
CA GLY A 161 1.02 -10.46 20.47
C GLY A 161 2.45 -9.95 20.32
N PHE A 162 2.75 -9.21 19.25
CA PHE A 162 4.05 -8.59 18.99
C PHE A 162 4.09 -7.11 19.40
N ASN A 163 2.95 -6.48 19.67
CA ASN A 163 2.79 -5.02 19.81
C ASN A 163 3.41 -4.26 18.64
N ALA A 164 3.24 -4.78 17.42
CA ALA A 164 3.82 -4.27 16.20
C ALA A 164 2.89 -4.51 15.00
N ARG A 165 3.09 -3.74 13.92
CA ARG A 165 2.34 -3.97 12.67
C ARG A 165 2.79 -5.28 12.04
N VAL A 166 1.82 -6.11 11.65
CA VAL A 166 2.04 -7.38 10.93
C VAL A 166 1.30 -7.29 9.61
N PHE A 167 1.97 -7.60 8.53
CA PHE A 167 1.42 -7.60 7.18
C PHE A 167 1.27 -9.03 6.68
N LEU A 168 0.39 -9.25 5.71
CA LEU A 168 0.27 -10.54 5.05
C LEU A 168 1.29 -10.64 3.90
N LEU A 169 1.84 -11.84 3.70
CA LEU A 169 2.83 -12.09 2.66
C LEU A 169 2.23 -11.95 1.26
N HIS A 170 2.66 -10.91 0.54
CA HIS A 170 2.23 -10.71 -0.84
C HIS A 170 2.85 -11.78 -1.77
N PRO A 171 2.08 -12.40 -2.69
CA PRO A 171 2.58 -13.44 -3.59
C PRO A 171 3.82 -13.03 -4.40
N LYS A 172 3.85 -11.78 -4.88
CA LYS A 172 5.00 -11.26 -5.64
C LYS A 172 6.29 -11.17 -4.80
N LEU A 173 6.19 -10.78 -3.53
CA LEU A 173 7.34 -10.77 -2.63
C LEU A 173 7.86 -12.19 -2.39
N ARG A 174 6.95 -13.15 -2.21
CA ARG A 174 7.30 -14.57 -2.07
C ARG A 174 8.06 -15.08 -3.30
N GLU A 175 7.62 -14.72 -4.49
CA GLU A 175 8.26 -15.09 -5.75
C GLU A 175 9.66 -14.46 -5.88
N VAL A 176 9.74 -13.14 -5.77
CA VAL A 176 10.97 -12.35 -5.96
C VAL A 176 12.05 -12.74 -4.95
N ALA A 177 11.69 -12.88 -3.68
CA ALA A 177 12.63 -13.29 -2.62
C ALA A 177 12.75 -14.82 -2.46
N ARG A 178 12.13 -15.60 -3.35
CA ARG A 178 12.16 -17.08 -3.36
C ARG A 178 11.89 -17.66 -1.97
N ILE A 179 10.80 -17.20 -1.31
CA ILE A 179 10.47 -17.59 0.06
C ILE A 179 9.77 -18.94 0.04
N THR A 180 10.43 -19.95 0.58
CA THR A 180 9.94 -21.35 0.67
C THR A 180 9.79 -21.83 2.11
N HIS A 181 10.45 -21.18 3.05
CA HIS A 181 10.45 -21.51 4.47
C HIS A 181 10.16 -20.26 5.31
N GLY A 182 9.45 -20.38 6.40
CA GLY A 182 9.53 -19.50 7.55
C GLY A 182 10.67 -19.99 8.47
N VAL A 183 11.34 -19.25 9.26
CA VAL A 183 11.44 -17.82 9.42
C VAL A 183 12.51 -17.30 8.48
N SER A 184 12.19 -16.35 7.63
CA SER A 184 13.14 -15.77 6.69
C SER A 184 13.29 -14.27 6.95
N VAL A 185 14.53 -13.80 7.10
CA VAL A 185 14.85 -12.36 7.15
C VAL A 185 15.33 -11.93 5.77
N ILE A 186 14.62 -11.00 5.17
CA ILE A 186 14.89 -10.47 3.83
C ILE A 186 15.49 -9.07 3.99
N LYS A 187 16.67 -8.86 3.44
CA LYS A 187 17.36 -7.58 3.39
C LYS A 187 17.60 -7.20 1.93
N PHE A 188 17.43 -5.94 1.62
CA PHE A 188 17.67 -5.40 0.29
C PHE A 188 18.95 -4.58 0.33
N GLU A 189 19.99 -5.05 -0.28
CA GLU A 189 21.29 -4.40 -0.29
C GLU A 189 21.41 -3.47 -1.50
N ARG A 190 21.23 -2.18 -1.28
CA ARG A 190 21.20 -1.18 -2.36
C ARG A 190 22.54 -1.10 -3.11
N SER A 191 23.65 -1.17 -2.40
CA SER A 191 25.00 -1.06 -2.99
C SER A 191 25.29 -2.10 -4.06
N THR A 192 24.79 -3.32 -3.88
CA THR A 192 25.01 -4.45 -4.79
C THR A 192 23.79 -4.76 -5.66
N GLY A 193 22.60 -4.30 -5.26
CA GLY A 193 21.33 -4.60 -5.92
C GLY A 193 20.78 -6.00 -5.63
N TYR A 194 21.35 -6.70 -4.64
CA TYR A 194 20.92 -8.06 -4.27
C TYR A 194 19.94 -8.09 -3.12
N ILE A 195 19.20 -9.19 -3.06
CA ILE A 195 18.40 -9.56 -1.89
C ILE A 195 19.22 -10.57 -1.08
N ILE A 196 19.44 -10.29 0.20
CA ILE A 196 20.05 -11.23 1.14
C ILE A 196 18.92 -11.87 1.95
N LYS A 197 18.76 -13.18 1.82
CA LYS A 197 17.76 -13.96 2.55
C LYS A 197 18.45 -14.84 3.58
N GLU A 198 18.23 -14.57 4.87
CA GLU A 198 18.66 -15.39 5.99
C GLU A 198 17.48 -16.27 6.42
N VAL A 199 17.59 -17.57 6.23
CA VAL A 199 16.60 -18.55 6.68
C VAL A 199 17.03 -19.08 8.04
N TYR A 200 16.15 -19.03 9.03
CA TYR A 200 16.39 -19.56 10.38
C TYR A 200 15.68 -20.90 10.55
N GLY A 201 16.45 -21.94 10.80
CA GLY A 201 15.98 -23.30 10.97
C GLY A 201 15.72 -23.71 12.41
N ARG A 202 15.53 -25.02 12.63
CA ARG A 202 15.36 -25.62 13.97
C ARG A 202 16.57 -25.40 14.86
N ASP A 203 17.77 -25.36 14.29
CA ASP A 203 19.02 -25.05 14.98
C ASP A 203 19.01 -23.69 15.68
N ALA A 204 18.20 -22.75 15.21
CA ALA A 204 18.00 -21.46 15.88
C ALA A 204 17.20 -21.57 17.19
N LEU A 205 16.45 -22.66 17.40
CA LEU A 205 15.74 -22.92 18.66
C LEU A 205 16.69 -23.51 19.73
N GLU A 206 17.70 -24.29 19.32
CA GLU A 206 18.60 -25.04 20.20
C GLU A 206 19.69 -24.17 20.84
N LYS A 207 20.10 -23.09 20.17
CA LYS A 207 21.13 -22.14 20.68
C LYS A 207 20.71 -21.37 21.95
N THR A 208 19.69 -21.86 22.66
CA THR A 208 19.07 -21.19 23.81
C THR A 208 18.98 -22.06 25.06
N ARG A 209 19.69 -23.18 25.10
CA ARG A 209 19.88 -23.99 26.33
C ARG A 209 21.21 -23.73 26.99
#